data_29b755046014e2faa38354e4dfa0f7cd
#
_entry.id   29b755046014e2faa38354e4dfa0f7cd
#
_cell.length_a   1.000
_cell.length_b   1.000
_cell.length_c   1.000
_cell.angle_alpha   90.00
_cell.angle_beta   90.00
_cell.angle_gamma   90.00
#
_symmetry.space_group_name_H-M   'P 1'
#
loop_
_entity.id
_entity.type
_entity.pdbx_description
1 polymer ?
#
loop_
_entity_poly.entity_id
_entity_poly.type
_entity_poly.pdbx_seq_one_letter_code
_entity_poly.pdbx_strand_id
1 'polypeptide(L)'
;MDTNLTNNLYYENISSNTSLKGVFIISHGMAEHIGRYEWLISKLNNDGYHVISRDHRGHGVNISKKNVQGYFADTNGWIKVRDDLKETISYANNKFPNLSCFLLAHSMGSWIALSTLNNKSSIKALILSGSSKLPKLLIVINLIIIKIDILINGKFNQSKLIDGLTIRKFNAEYKPNRTPNDWISSDTESVDNYTNDPLCGFIVTSSLWLDLCKGLMMIFNKKYYSKLNK
;
A
#
# COMPACT_ATOMS: atom_id res chain seq x y z
N MET A 1 16.76 2.26 -14.78
CA MET A 1 15.86 1.23 -14.23
C MET A 1 15.23 0.46 -15.37
N ASP A 2 15.69 -0.75 -15.62
CA ASP A 2 14.93 -1.67 -16.47
C ASP A 2 13.75 -2.20 -15.65
N THR A 3 12.65 -1.49 -15.71
CA THR A 3 11.41 -1.94 -15.09
C THR A 3 10.88 -3.10 -15.93
N ASN A 4 11.02 -4.33 -15.44
CA ASN A 4 10.43 -5.53 -16.02
C ASN A 4 8.89 -5.51 -15.85
N LEU A 5 8.23 -4.49 -16.44
CA LEU A 5 6.77 -4.35 -16.46
C LEU A 5 6.22 -5.29 -17.53
N THR A 6 5.70 -6.43 -17.14
CA THR A 6 4.96 -7.31 -18.03
C THR A 6 3.51 -6.84 -18.12
N ASN A 7 3.02 -6.67 -19.35
CA ASN A 7 1.67 -6.19 -19.68
C ASN A 7 1.33 -4.82 -19.03
N ASN A 8 2.34 -3.97 -18.73
CA ASN A 8 2.21 -2.68 -18.04
C ASN A 8 1.48 -2.74 -16.68
N LEU A 9 1.43 -3.88 -16.03
CA LEU A 9 0.66 -4.08 -14.81
C LEU A 9 1.48 -4.60 -13.62
N TYR A 10 2.42 -5.53 -13.85
CA TYR A 10 3.22 -6.17 -12.80
C TYR A 10 4.70 -5.89 -12.97
N TYR A 11 5.38 -5.62 -11.86
CA TYR A 11 6.83 -5.67 -11.77
C TYR A 11 7.25 -7.10 -11.44
N GLU A 12 8.06 -7.69 -12.30
CA GLU A 12 8.58 -9.04 -12.15
C GLU A 12 10.08 -9.01 -11.92
N ASN A 13 10.49 -9.28 -10.70
CA ASN A 13 11.89 -9.36 -10.33
C ASN A 13 12.23 -10.83 -10.08
N ILE A 14 12.77 -11.47 -11.11
CA ILE A 14 13.04 -12.90 -11.11
C ILE A 14 14.45 -13.15 -10.57
N SER A 15 14.53 -13.96 -9.51
CA SER A 15 15.84 -14.41 -8.98
C SER A 15 16.55 -15.30 -9.99
N SER A 16 17.85 -15.07 -10.17
CA SER A 16 18.74 -15.96 -10.93
C SER A 16 19.32 -17.10 -10.07
N ASN A 17 18.96 -17.17 -8.80
CA ASN A 17 19.42 -18.23 -7.90
C ASN A 17 18.88 -19.59 -8.34
N THR A 18 19.71 -20.62 -8.34
CA THR A 18 19.32 -22.00 -8.70
C THR A 18 18.54 -22.69 -7.59
N SER A 19 18.65 -22.23 -6.33
CA SER A 19 17.92 -22.74 -5.18
C SER A 19 16.75 -21.80 -4.84
N LEU A 20 15.63 -21.96 -5.53
CA LEU A 20 14.44 -21.14 -5.33
C LEU A 20 13.69 -21.53 -4.07
N LYS A 21 13.36 -20.54 -3.22
CA LYS A 21 12.69 -20.71 -1.94
C LYS A 21 11.21 -20.30 -1.97
N GLY A 22 10.81 -19.43 -2.90
CA GLY A 22 9.44 -18.95 -2.99
C GLY A 22 9.28 -17.67 -3.81
N VAL A 23 8.10 -17.08 -3.70
CA VAL A 23 7.73 -15.82 -4.35
C VAL A 23 7.23 -14.85 -3.29
N PHE A 24 7.82 -13.65 -3.24
CA PHE A 24 7.28 -12.54 -2.47
C PHE A 24 6.36 -11.67 -3.31
N ILE A 25 5.27 -11.22 -2.70
CA ILE A 25 4.42 -10.17 -3.21
C ILE A 25 4.59 -8.98 -2.27
N ILE A 26 4.78 -7.77 -2.83
CA ILE A 26 4.93 -6.54 -2.05
C ILE A 26 3.72 -5.65 -2.29
N SER A 27 3.06 -5.24 -1.18
CA SER A 27 1.98 -4.25 -1.14
C SER A 27 2.47 -3.00 -0.41
N HIS A 28 2.75 -1.94 -1.16
CA HIS A 28 3.37 -0.71 -0.65
C HIS A 28 2.39 0.18 0.14
N GLY A 29 2.89 1.22 0.80
CA GLY A 29 2.12 2.15 1.60
C GLY A 29 1.44 3.27 0.81
N MET A 30 0.87 4.23 1.54
CA MET A 30 0.27 5.43 0.95
C MET A 30 1.35 6.41 0.51
N ALA A 31 1.11 7.08 -0.61
CA ALA A 31 1.98 8.11 -1.17
C ALA A 31 3.44 7.63 -1.35
N GLU A 32 3.58 6.42 -1.85
CA GLU A 32 4.85 5.81 -2.27
C GLU A 32 4.60 4.85 -3.44
N HIS A 33 5.61 4.17 -3.90
CA HIS A 33 5.53 3.21 -5.01
C HIS A 33 6.54 2.06 -4.84
N ILE A 34 6.43 1.03 -5.70
CA ILE A 34 7.22 -0.19 -5.57
C ILE A 34 8.74 0.04 -5.76
N GLY A 35 9.15 1.07 -6.49
CA GLY A 35 10.57 1.41 -6.67
C GLY A 35 11.32 1.67 -5.37
N ARG A 36 10.64 2.08 -4.30
CA ARG A 36 11.25 2.24 -2.98
C ARG A 36 11.72 0.94 -2.33
N TYR A 37 11.28 -0.18 -2.86
CA TYR A 37 11.61 -1.52 -2.34
C TYR A 37 12.76 -2.19 -3.10
N GLU A 38 13.46 -1.50 -4.01
CA GLU A 38 14.55 -2.07 -4.82
C GLU A 38 15.62 -2.77 -3.99
N TRP A 39 16.05 -2.13 -2.90
CA TRP A 39 17.03 -2.74 -2.00
C TRP A 39 16.52 -4.07 -1.42
N LEU A 40 15.29 -4.09 -0.92
CA LEU A 40 14.67 -5.30 -0.37
C LEU A 40 14.47 -6.37 -1.45
N ILE A 41 14.00 -5.97 -2.64
CA ILE A 41 13.83 -6.86 -3.80
C ILE A 41 15.16 -7.51 -4.17
N SER A 42 16.23 -6.72 -4.24
CA SER A 42 17.58 -7.24 -4.51
C SER A 42 18.02 -8.28 -3.46
N LYS A 43 17.80 -8.01 -2.17
CA LYS A 43 18.11 -8.96 -1.12
C LYS A 43 17.29 -10.25 -1.22
N LEU A 44 16.00 -10.15 -1.48
CA LEU A 44 15.12 -11.31 -1.68
C LEU A 44 15.54 -12.13 -2.90
N ASN A 45 15.87 -11.47 -4.03
CA ASN A 45 16.35 -12.17 -5.22
C ASN A 45 17.66 -12.91 -4.96
N ASN A 46 18.62 -12.28 -4.28
CA ASN A 46 19.90 -12.91 -3.93
C ASN A 46 19.72 -14.10 -3.00
N ASP A 47 18.69 -14.08 -2.15
CA ASP A 47 18.35 -15.19 -1.24
C ASP A 47 17.44 -16.27 -1.87
N GLY A 48 17.14 -16.18 -3.17
CA GLY A 48 16.40 -17.22 -3.91
C GLY A 48 14.88 -17.01 -3.94
N TYR A 49 14.40 -15.79 -3.71
CA TYR A 49 12.99 -15.49 -3.87
C TYR A 49 12.74 -14.68 -5.16
N HIS A 50 11.75 -15.05 -5.93
CA HIS A 50 11.17 -14.15 -6.92
C HIS A 50 10.36 -13.08 -6.23
N VAL A 51 10.21 -11.90 -6.85
CA VAL A 51 9.34 -10.84 -6.35
C VAL A 51 8.39 -10.41 -7.45
N ILE A 52 7.09 -10.46 -7.15
CA ILE A 52 6.01 -9.95 -7.99
C ILE A 52 5.34 -8.81 -7.23
N SER A 53 5.18 -7.67 -7.87
CA SER A 53 4.56 -6.50 -7.24
C SER A 53 3.77 -5.66 -8.24
N ARG A 54 2.98 -4.74 -7.73
CA ARG A 54 2.17 -3.81 -8.52
C ARG A 54 2.00 -2.52 -7.73
N ASP A 55 2.10 -1.38 -8.39
CA ASP A 55 1.69 -0.12 -7.79
C ASP A 55 0.18 -0.10 -7.55
N HIS A 56 -0.23 0.44 -6.41
CA HIS A 56 -1.65 0.63 -6.13
C HIS A 56 -2.26 1.68 -7.07
N ARG A 57 -3.58 1.64 -7.24
CA ARG A 57 -4.33 2.66 -7.99
C ARG A 57 -3.98 4.05 -7.48
N GLY A 58 -3.72 4.99 -8.39
CA GLY A 58 -3.33 6.35 -8.07
C GLY A 58 -1.92 6.52 -7.47
N HIS A 59 -1.07 5.48 -7.58
CA HIS A 59 0.31 5.48 -7.11
C HIS A 59 1.25 4.99 -8.21
N GLY A 60 2.51 5.44 -8.17
CA GLY A 60 3.56 5.02 -9.10
C GLY A 60 3.15 5.11 -10.57
N VAL A 61 3.36 4.04 -11.34
CA VAL A 61 2.99 3.98 -12.77
C VAL A 61 1.47 3.95 -13.00
N ASN A 62 0.67 3.65 -11.98
CA ASN A 62 -0.79 3.68 -12.05
C ASN A 62 -1.39 5.10 -11.85
N ILE A 63 -0.53 6.13 -11.82
CA ILE A 63 -0.92 7.54 -11.97
C ILE A 63 -0.98 7.83 -13.47
N SER A 64 -2.14 8.19 -14.00
CA SER A 64 -2.33 8.51 -15.40
C SER A 64 -3.30 9.68 -15.57
N LYS A 65 -3.47 10.17 -16.80
CA LYS A 65 -4.50 11.19 -17.09
C LYS A 65 -5.91 10.78 -16.67
N LYS A 66 -6.18 9.47 -16.57
CA LYS A 66 -7.45 8.90 -16.09
C LYS A 66 -7.43 8.52 -14.61
N ASN A 67 -6.23 8.31 -14.03
CA ASN A 67 -6.04 7.92 -12.63
C ASN A 67 -5.32 9.04 -11.90
N VAL A 68 -6.08 9.88 -11.23
CA VAL A 68 -5.55 11.00 -10.43
C VAL A 68 -4.63 10.46 -9.34
N GLN A 69 -3.53 11.15 -9.08
CA GLN A 69 -2.61 10.83 -8.01
C GLN A 69 -3.35 10.79 -6.65
N GLY A 70 -3.18 9.72 -5.91
CA GLY A 70 -3.86 9.54 -4.62
C GLY A 70 -5.37 9.29 -4.74
N TYR A 71 -5.81 8.61 -5.81
CA TYR A 71 -7.22 8.28 -6.05
C TYR A 71 -7.39 6.83 -6.48
N PHE A 72 -8.26 6.07 -5.81
CA PHE A 72 -8.45 4.65 -6.14
C PHE A 72 -9.46 4.44 -7.29
N ALA A 73 -10.66 4.97 -7.17
CA ALA A 73 -11.70 4.80 -8.19
C ALA A 73 -12.94 5.67 -7.90
N ASP A 74 -13.80 5.84 -8.91
CA ASP A 74 -15.07 6.58 -8.79
C ASP A 74 -16.04 5.93 -7.81
N THR A 75 -16.06 4.60 -7.77
CA THR A 75 -16.92 3.81 -6.89
C THR A 75 -16.15 2.61 -6.34
N ASN A 76 -16.43 2.25 -5.08
CA ASN A 76 -15.88 1.06 -4.44
C ASN A 76 -14.34 0.97 -4.49
N GLY A 77 -13.65 2.12 -4.31
CA GLY A 77 -12.19 2.19 -4.47
C GLY A 77 -11.44 1.20 -3.58
N TRP A 78 -11.84 1.05 -2.29
CA TRP A 78 -11.27 0.05 -1.41
C TRP A 78 -11.41 -1.38 -1.92
N ILE A 79 -12.59 -1.72 -2.43
CA ILE A 79 -12.84 -3.07 -2.97
C ILE A 79 -11.96 -3.32 -4.19
N LYS A 80 -11.82 -2.32 -5.06
CA LYS A 80 -11.01 -2.43 -6.28
C LYS A 80 -9.52 -2.59 -5.97
N VAL A 81 -8.96 -1.79 -5.06
CA VAL A 81 -7.53 -1.92 -4.69
C VAL A 81 -7.26 -3.26 -3.99
N ARG A 82 -8.20 -3.74 -3.16
CA ARG A 82 -8.15 -5.09 -2.59
C ARG A 82 -8.15 -6.17 -3.67
N ASP A 83 -9.01 -6.05 -4.66
CA ASP A 83 -9.15 -7.05 -5.72
C ASP A 83 -7.94 -7.03 -6.66
N ASP A 84 -7.32 -5.86 -6.90
CA ASP A 84 -6.04 -5.77 -7.60
C ASP A 84 -4.92 -6.55 -6.86
N LEU A 85 -4.87 -6.49 -5.54
CA LEU A 85 -3.89 -7.29 -4.77
C LEU A 85 -4.21 -8.78 -4.83
N LYS A 86 -5.48 -9.18 -4.80
CA LYS A 86 -5.87 -10.59 -5.00
C LYS A 86 -5.48 -11.08 -6.39
N GLU A 87 -5.64 -10.27 -7.41
CA GLU A 87 -5.21 -10.57 -8.78
C GLU A 87 -3.70 -10.77 -8.84
N THR A 88 -2.92 -9.90 -8.18
CA THR A 88 -1.46 -10.02 -8.07
C THR A 88 -1.05 -11.33 -7.38
N ILE A 89 -1.73 -11.70 -6.30
CA ILE A 89 -1.52 -12.97 -5.60
C ILE A 89 -1.82 -14.16 -6.52
N SER A 90 -2.94 -14.11 -7.23
CA SER A 90 -3.33 -15.17 -8.17
C SER A 90 -2.34 -15.27 -9.33
N TYR A 91 -1.88 -14.15 -9.87
CA TYR A 91 -0.87 -14.11 -10.92
C TYR A 91 0.44 -14.79 -10.47
N ALA A 92 0.95 -14.45 -9.29
CA ALA A 92 2.17 -15.03 -8.74
C ALA A 92 2.04 -16.55 -8.54
N ASN A 93 0.93 -17.02 -7.97
CA ASN A 93 0.67 -18.45 -7.79
C ASN A 93 0.55 -19.23 -9.11
N ASN A 94 -0.12 -18.64 -10.11
CA ASN A 94 -0.26 -19.27 -11.42
C ASN A 94 1.07 -19.33 -12.19
N LYS A 95 1.90 -18.28 -12.06
CA LYS A 95 3.20 -18.22 -12.71
C LYS A 95 4.22 -19.16 -12.07
N PHE A 96 4.12 -19.37 -10.76
CA PHE A 96 5.05 -20.19 -9.97
C PHE A 96 4.30 -21.21 -9.10
N PRO A 97 3.59 -22.19 -9.72
CA PRO A 97 2.67 -23.07 -8.99
C PRO A 97 3.35 -23.99 -7.97
N ASN A 98 4.67 -24.21 -8.11
CA ASN A 98 5.45 -25.07 -7.22
C ASN A 98 6.18 -24.29 -6.11
N LEU A 99 6.04 -22.98 -6.06
CA LEU A 99 6.70 -22.13 -5.06
C LEU A 99 5.68 -21.57 -4.06
N SER A 100 6.09 -21.53 -2.79
CA SER A 100 5.28 -20.89 -1.75
C SER A 100 5.23 -19.37 -1.96
N CYS A 101 4.03 -18.79 -1.91
CA CYS A 101 3.81 -17.35 -1.96
C CYS A 101 3.83 -16.72 -0.55
N PHE A 102 4.54 -15.60 -0.42
CA PHE A 102 4.61 -14.78 0.77
C PHE A 102 4.13 -13.36 0.44
N LEU A 103 3.41 -12.72 1.36
CA LEU A 103 2.93 -11.34 1.18
C LEU A 103 3.59 -10.44 2.22
N LEU A 104 4.38 -9.46 1.76
CA LEU A 104 4.91 -8.37 2.56
C LEU A 104 4.08 -7.12 2.28
N ALA A 105 3.56 -6.51 3.33
CA ALA A 105 2.63 -5.39 3.21
C ALA A 105 2.95 -4.29 4.22
N HIS A 106 3.15 -3.06 3.72
CA HIS A 106 3.55 -1.91 4.52
C HIS A 106 2.42 -0.88 4.67
N SER A 107 2.23 -0.36 5.89
CA SER A 107 1.33 0.76 6.18
C SER A 107 -0.08 0.54 5.58
N MET A 108 -0.57 1.43 4.69
CA MET A 108 -1.83 1.27 3.95
C MET A 108 -1.91 -0.09 3.25
N GLY A 109 -0.83 -0.54 2.63
CA GLY A 109 -0.74 -1.86 2.00
C GLY A 109 -1.03 -3.00 2.97
N SER A 110 -0.68 -2.86 4.26
CA SER A 110 -0.97 -3.85 5.29
C SER A 110 -2.48 -4.01 5.52
N TRP A 111 -3.23 -2.94 5.50
CA TRP A 111 -4.69 -2.99 5.61
C TRP A 111 -5.34 -3.54 4.35
N ILE A 112 -4.80 -3.21 3.16
CA ILE A 112 -5.23 -3.82 1.89
C ILE A 112 -5.00 -5.33 1.94
N ALA A 113 -3.81 -5.77 2.38
CA ALA A 113 -3.47 -7.19 2.55
C ALA A 113 -4.44 -7.89 3.52
N LEU A 114 -4.69 -7.33 4.69
CA LEU A 114 -5.67 -7.87 5.64
C LEU A 114 -7.06 -8.04 5.02
N SER A 115 -7.46 -7.14 4.12
CA SER A 115 -8.76 -7.24 3.44
C SER A 115 -8.80 -8.30 2.33
N THR A 116 -7.65 -8.86 1.90
CA THR A 116 -7.60 -9.98 0.95
C THR A 116 -7.73 -11.34 1.63
N LEU A 117 -7.41 -11.41 2.92
CA LEU A 117 -7.41 -12.67 3.65
C LEU A 117 -8.82 -13.26 3.76
N ASN A 118 -8.91 -14.53 3.45
CA ASN A 118 -10.07 -15.39 3.70
C ASN A 118 -9.56 -16.83 3.88
N ASN A 119 -10.44 -17.74 4.25
CA ASN A 119 -10.09 -19.15 4.49
C ASN A 119 -9.51 -19.90 3.27
N LYS A 120 -9.47 -19.25 2.10
CA LYS A 120 -8.90 -19.79 0.87
C LYS A 120 -7.70 -18.98 0.38
N SER A 121 -7.01 -18.29 1.29
CA SER A 121 -5.80 -17.53 0.93
C SER A 121 -4.72 -18.49 0.43
N SER A 122 -4.20 -18.22 -0.77
CA SER A 122 -3.10 -18.98 -1.38
C SER A 122 -1.72 -18.46 -1.00
N ILE A 123 -1.61 -17.70 0.10
CA ILE A 123 -0.33 -17.24 0.64
C ILE A 123 0.10 -18.11 1.82
N LYS A 124 1.40 -18.42 1.89
CA LYS A 124 2.02 -19.22 2.96
C LYS A 124 2.18 -18.42 4.25
N ALA A 125 2.56 -17.15 4.12
CA ALA A 125 2.71 -16.24 5.26
C ALA A 125 2.45 -14.79 4.85
N LEU A 126 2.01 -13.98 5.83
CA LEU A 126 1.82 -12.55 5.73
C LEU A 126 2.75 -11.83 6.70
N ILE A 127 3.53 -10.86 6.18
CA ILE A 127 4.38 -9.96 6.95
C ILE A 127 3.75 -8.58 6.91
N LEU A 128 3.41 -8.04 8.07
CA LEU A 128 2.85 -6.69 8.23
C LEU A 128 3.92 -5.77 8.81
N SER A 129 4.25 -4.71 8.08
CA SER A 129 5.18 -3.65 8.49
C SER A 129 4.42 -2.33 8.68
N GLY A 130 4.68 -1.60 9.77
CA GLY A 130 4.01 -0.32 10.02
C GLY A 130 2.48 -0.42 10.11
N SER A 131 1.96 -1.58 10.52
CA SER A 131 0.53 -1.87 10.61
C SER A 131 0.00 -1.54 12.00
N SER A 132 -1.21 -1.00 12.07
CA SER A 132 -1.86 -0.68 13.33
C SER A 132 -3.36 -0.92 13.27
N LYS A 133 -3.97 -1.10 14.44
CA LYS A 133 -5.43 -1.14 14.58
C LYS A 133 -5.92 0.21 15.07
N LEU A 134 -6.78 0.86 14.30
CA LEU A 134 -7.40 2.12 14.71
C LEU A 134 -8.68 1.89 15.53
N PRO A 135 -8.90 2.67 16.60
CA PRO A 135 -10.16 2.67 17.32
C PRO A 135 -11.33 3.03 16.42
N LYS A 136 -12.43 2.27 16.50
CA LYS A 136 -13.62 2.48 15.67
C LYS A 136 -14.14 3.92 15.75
N LEU A 137 -14.13 4.52 16.94
CA LEU A 137 -14.59 5.88 17.16
C LEU A 137 -13.75 6.88 16.33
N LEU A 138 -12.43 6.70 16.31
CA LEU A 138 -11.54 7.55 15.51
C LEU A 138 -11.82 7.42 14.01
N ILE A 139 -12.07 6.21 13.52
CA ILE A 139 -12.45 6.00 12.11
C ILE A 139 -13.77 6.70 11.79
N VAL A 140 -14.76 6.65 12.68
CA VAL A 140 -16.06 7.33 12.48
C VAL A 140 -15.90 8.85 12.46
N ILE A 141 -15.10 9.42 13.37
CA ILE A 141 -14.80 10.87 13.39
C ILE A 141 -14.14 11.29 12.07
N ASN A 142 -13.11 10.54 11.64
CA ASN A 142 -12.44 10.81 10.36
C ASN A 142 -13.41 10.72 9.17
N LEU A 143 -14.32 9.75 9.14
CA LEU A 143 -15.34 9.62 8.11
C LEU A 143 -16.23 10.86 8.02
N ILE A 144 -16.59 11.46 9.15
CA ILE A 144 -17.42 12.69 9.18
C ILE A 144 -16.63 13.85 8.62
N ILE A 145 -15.38 14.07 9.07
CA ILE A 145 -14.51 15.14 8.58
C ILE A 145 -14.29 15.02 7.07
N ILE A 146 -13.97 13.82 6.59
CA ILE A 146 -13.73 13.57 5.17
C ILE A 146 -14.98 13.82 4.32
N LYS A 147 -16.16 13.40 4.78
CA LYS A 147 -17.42 13.65 4.07
C LYS A 147 -17.76 15.14 3.97
N ILE A 148 -17.49 15.90 5.03
CA ILE A 148 -17.65 17.35 5.02
C ILE A 148 -16.65 17.98 4.03
N ASP A 149 -15.40 17.57 4.05
CA ASP A 149 -14.40 18.07 3.09
C ASP A 149 -14.80 17.76 1.63
N ILE A 150 -15.28 16.55 1.35
CA ILE A 150 -15.78 16.19 0.01
C ILE A 150 -16.97 17.04 -0.41
N LEU A 151 -17.88 17.34 0.51
CA LEU A 151 -19.06 18.16 0.23
C LEU A 151 -18.67 19.61 -0.14
N ILE A 152 -17.68 20.17 0.54
CA ILE A 152 -17.24 21.56 0.35
C ILE A 152 -16.26 21.68 -0.82
N ASN A 153 -15.28 20.79 -0.90
CA ASN A 153 -14.11 20.91 -1.77
C ASN A 153 -14.07 19.88 -2.91
N GLY A 154 -15.00 18.94 -2.93
CA GLY A 154 -15.06 17.86 -3.92
C GLY A 154 -14.16 16.66 -3.60
N LYS A 155 -14.45 15.52 -4.26
CA LYS A 155 -13.82 14.22 -3.98
C LYS A 155 -12.32 14.15 -4.36
N PHE A 156 -11.90 14.98 -5.31
CA PHE A 156 -10.50 15.04 -5.77
C PHE A 156 -9.65 16.04 -4.98
N ASN A 157 -10.22 16.73 -3.99
CA ASN A 157 -9.47 17.64 -3.15
C ASN A 157 -8.34 16.90 -2.42
N GLN A 158 -7.13 17.45 -2.50
CA GLN A 158 -5.97 17.04 -1.72
C GLN A 158 -5.97 17.83 -0.41
N SER A 159 -6.75 17.36 0.56
CA SER A 159 -7.04 18.11 1.79
C SER A 159 -5.82 18.23 2.70
N LYS A 160 -5.25 19.43 2.76
CA LYS A 160 -4.17 19.76 3.71
C LYS A 160 -4.61 19.61 5.16
N LEU A 161 -5.91 19.78 5.45
CA LEU A 161 -6.46 19.58 6.80
C LEU A 161 -6.36 18.09 7.20
N ILE A 162 -6.85 17.19 6.33
CA ILE A 162 -6.82 15.75 6.60
C ILE A 162 -5.38 15.26 6.68
N ASP A 163 -4.52 15.69 5.76
CA ASP A 163 -3.08 15.37 5.77
C ASP A 163 -2.42 15.84 7.07
N GLY A 164 -2.71 17.07 7.54
CA GLY A 164 -2.21 17.62 8.78
C GLY A 164 -2.64 16.86 10.03
N LEU A 165 -3.86 16.33 10.04
CA LEU A 165 -4.39 15.54 11.16
C LEU A 165 -3.88 14.08 11.16
N THR A 166 -3.26 13.64 10.07
CA THR A 166 -2.82 12.25 9.86
C THR A 166 -1.31 12.15 9.61
N ILE A 167 -0.89 12.25 8.36
CA ILE A 167 0.51 11.98 7.96
C ILE A 167 1.48 13.00 8.54
N ARG A 168 1.18 14.31 8.44
CA ARG A 168 2.09 15.34 8.97
C ARG A 168 2.21 15.35 10.48
N LYS A 169 1.24 14.79 11.18
CA LYS A 169 1.32 14.62 12.64
C LYS A 169 2.50 13.72 13.02
N PHE A 170 2.79 12.69 12.25
CA PHE A 170 3.95 11.83 12.51
C PHE A 170 5.26 12.63 12.47
N ASN A 171 5.42 13.51 11.48
CA ASN A 171 6.65 14.33 11.39
C ASN A 171 6.82 15.31 12.56
N ALA A 172 5.72 15.76 13.15
CA ALA A 172 5.77 16.67 14.30
C ALA A 172 6.39 16.05 15.57
N GLU A 173 6.45 14.72 15.66
CA GLU A 173 7.06 13.98 16.78
C GLU A 173 8.60 13.94 16.68
N TYR A 174 9.18 14.29 15.53
CA TYR A 174 10.63 14.24 15.25
C TYR A 174 11.29 15.63 15.17
N LYS A 175 10.72 16.61 15.88
CA LYS A 175 11.29 17.99 15.89
C LYS A 175 12.64 18.03 16.59
N PRO A 176 13.61 18.87 16.11
CA PRO A 176 13.50 19.78 14.96
C PRO A 176 13.55 19.04 13.64
N ASN A 177 12.60 19.35 12.73
CA ASN A 177 12.51 18.70 11.43
C ASN A 177 13.49 19.32 10.43
N ARG A 178 14.22 18.50 9.68
CA ARG A 178 15.04 18.87 8.53
C ARG A 178 14.21 18.91 7.24
N THR A 179 13.27 17.97 7.11
CA THR A 179 12.37 17.83 5.96
C THR A 179 10.92 17.64 6.43
N PRO A 180 9.93 17.71 5.52
CA PRO A 180 8.55 17.36 5.85
C PRO A 180 8.33 15.85 6.07
N ASN A 181 9.36 15.00 5.91
CA ASN A 181 9.26 13.55 5.87
C ASN A 181 10.26 12.82 6.81
N ASP A 182 10.83 13.50 7.82
CA ASP A 182 11.83 12.91 8.72
C ASP A 182 11.31 11.72 9.53
N TRP A 183 9.99 11.58 9.63
CA TRP A 183 9.33 10.45 10.28
C TRP A 183 9.46 9.12 9.53
N ILE A 184 9.87 9.15 8.24
CA ILE A 184 9.96 7.97 7.37
C ILE A 184 11.09 7.03 7.79
N SER A 185 12.26 7.60 8.16
CA SER A 185 13.46 6.84 8.50
C SER A 185 14.41 7.64 9.37
N SER A 186 15.24 6.96 10.16
CA SER A 186 16.42 7.55 10.81
C SER A 186 17.60 7.73 9.86
N ASP A 187 17.57 7.09 8.69
CA ASP A 187 18.57 7.22 7.65
C ASP A 187 18.24 8.43 6.76
N THR A 188 19.15 9.42 6.76
CA THR A 188 18.96 10.69 6.04
C THR A 188 18.88 10.52 4.54
N GLU A 189 19.64 9.59 3.96
CA GLU A 189 19.59 9.31 2.52
C GLU A 189 18.22 8.76 2.11
N SER A 190 17.65 7.84 2.89
CA SER A 190 16.30 7.31 2.65
C SER A 190 15.24 8.40 2.75
N VAL A 191 15.38 9.36 3.68
CA VAL A 191 14.47 10.51 3.82
C VAL A 191 14.60 11.44 2.61
N ASP A 192 15.83 11.74 2.16
CA ASP A 192 16.07 12.60 1.02
C ASP A 192 15.55 11.97 -0.28
N ASN A 193 15.81 10.70 -0.50
CA ASN A 193 15.28 9.95 -1.64
C ASN A 193 13.74 9.99 -1.68
N TYR A 194 13.07 9.78 -0.53
CA TYR A 194 11.61 9.90 -0.46
C TYR A 194 11.12 11.32 -0.72
N THR A 195 11.81 12.32 -0.18
CA THR A 195 11.40 13.73 -0.26
C THR A 195 11.56 14.30 -1.68
N ASN A 196 12.59 13.84 -2.40
CA ASN A 196 12.91 14.30 -3.75
C ASN A 196 12.18 13.50 -4.84
N ASP A 197 11.52 12.39 -4.49
CA ASP A 197 10.77 11.57 -5.45
C ASP A 197 9.36 12.16 -5.67
N PRO A 198 9.01 12.61 -6.90
CA PRO A 198 7.71 13.19 -7.20
C PRO A 198 6.55 12.19 -7.08
N LEU A 199 6.84 10.88 -7.02
CA LEU A 199 5.89 9.81 -6.80
C LEU A 199 5.72 9.45 -5.33
N CYS A 200 6.40 10.18 -4.41
CA CYS A 200 6.35 9.98 -2.98
C CYS A 200 5.87 11.24 -2.23
N GLY A 201 5.35 11.08 -1.03
CA GLY A 201 5.03 12.18 -0.12
C GLY A 201 3.92 13.13 -0.58
N PHE A 202 3.20 12.82 -1.64
CA PHE A 202 2.09 13.63 -2.13
C PHE A 202 0.86 13.52 -1.23
N ILE A 203 0.04 14.57 -1.23
CA ILE A 203 -1.24 14.57 -0.50
C ILE A 203 -2.26 13.78 -1.31
N VAL A 204 -2.82 12.74 -0.73
CA VAL A 204 -3.84 11.92 -1.37
C VAL A 204 -5.21 12.62 -1.36
N THR A 205 -6.10 12.21 -2.26
CA THR A 205 -7.43 12.79 -2.38
C THR A 205 -8.33 12.45 -1.18
N SER A 206 -9.29 13.31 -0.89
CA SER A 206 -10.33 13.05 0.12
C SER A 206 -11.14 11.80 -0.19
N SER A 207 -11.27 11.43 -1.47
CA SER A 207 -11.87 10.16 -1.89
C SER A 207 -11.06 8.94 -1.45
N LEU A 208 -9.73 8.98 -1.56
CA LEU A 208 -8.89 7.88 -1.09
C LEU A 208 -9.02 7.71 0.43
N TRP A 209 -8.99 8.81 1.19
CA TRP A 209 -9.23 8.77 2.63
C TRP A 209 -10.59 8.17 2.99
N LEU A 210 -11.64 8.52 2.25
CA LEU A 210 -12.97 7.93 2.43
C LEU A 210 -12.97 6.42 2.18
N ASP A 211 -12.34 5.97 1.11
CA ASP A 211 -12.24 4.56 0.76
C ASP A 211 -11.41 3.80 1.81
N LEU A 212 -10.30 4.37 2.28
CA LEU A 212 -9.47 3.80 3.35
C LEU A 212 -10.29 3.63 4.63
N CYS A 213 -10.98 4.66 5.10
CA CYS A 213 -11.81 4.57 6.30
C CYS A 213 -12.91 3.51 6.18
N LYS A 214 -13.56 3.39 5.01
CA LYS A 214 -14.52 2.30 4.75
C LYS A 214 -13.86 0.92 4.84
N GLY A 215 -12.65 0.79 4.30
CA GLY A 215 -11.85 -0.42 4.39
C GLY A 215 -11.51 -0.79 5.84
N LEU A 216 -11.04 0.17 6.62
CA LEU A 216 -10.72 -0.02 8.04
C LEU A 216 -11.96 -0.45 8.85
N MET A 217 -13.13 0.16 8.59
CA MET A 217 -14.39 -0.27 9.20
C MET A 217 -14.76 -1.72 8.85
N MET A 218 -14.44 -2.16 7.63
CA MET A 218 -14.69 -3.52 7.18
C MET A 218 -13.73 -4.50 7.87
N ILE A 219 -12.41 -4.28 7.80
CA ILE A 219 -11.41 -5.22 8.33
C ILE A 219 -11.40 -5.29 9.85
N PHE A 220 -11.72 -4.18 10.56
CA PHE A 220 -11.77 -4.15 12.03
C PHE A 220 -13.15 -4.50 12.61
N ASN A 221 -14.02 -5.10 11.82
CA ASN A 221 -15.30 -5.65 12.29
C ASN A 221 -15.10 -7.05 12.90
N LYS A 222 -15.66 -7.32 14.09
CA LYS A 222 -15.59 -8.64 14.76
C LYS A 222 -16.02 -9.80 13.82
N LYS A 223 -17.07 -9.58 13.03
CA LYS A 223 -17.56 -10.57 12.05
C LYS A 223 -16.55 -10.87 10.93
N TYR A 224 -15.66 -9.93 10.60
CA TYR A 224 -14.61 -10.15 9.64
C TYR A 224 -13.50 -11.05 10.22
N TYR A 225 -13.04 -10.74 11.44
CA TYR A 225 -12.02 -11.54 12.12
C TYR A 225 -12.46 -12.99 12.38
N SER A 226 -13.72 -13.21 12.73
CA SER A 226 -14.21 -14.59 12.95
C SER A 226 -14.13 -15.48 11.69
N LYS A 227 -13.98 -14.89 10.52
CA LYS A 227 -13.76 -15.61 9.26
C LYS A 227 -12.29 -15.91 8.98
N LEU A 228 -11.35 -15.23 9.65
CA LEU A 228 -9.91 -15.45 9.48
C LEU A 228 -9.38 -16.57 10.37
N ASN A 229 -10.10 -16.92 11.45
CA ASN A 229 -9.68 -17.90 12.46
C ASN A 229 -10.21 -19.32 12.19
N LYS A 230 -10.58 -19.63 10.99
CA LYS A 230 -10.99 -20.96 10.52
C LYS A 230 -10.07 -21.34 9.37
#